data_d0f5ddd7c0d623422c667c6ef319463d
#
_entry.id   d0f5ddd7c0d623422c667c6ef319463d
#
_cell.length_a   1.000
_cell.length_b   1.000
_cell.length_c   1.000
_cell.angle_alpha   90.00
_cell.angle_beta   90.00
_cell.angle_gamma   90.00
#
_symmetry.space_group_name_H-M   'P 1'
#
loop_
_entity.id
_entity.type
_entity.pdbx_description
1 polymer ?
#
loop_
_entity_poly.entity_id
_entity_poly.type
_entity_poly.pdbx_seq_one_letter_code
_entity_poly.pdbx_strand_id
1 'polypeptide(L)'
;MQEKRMHILAIINPVSGTSNKDKIPRLIDTVVEPDRHEVSIMATEYPGHAHEIAEQAVKDGFDVVVAIGGDGTVNEVGSALCGTPTALAIVPCGSGNGLARHLRISMNANRALQVLNNGVVGKFDYCTVNGKPFFCTCGMGFDATVSYKFSNEGTRGFITYIKTALTEYIKYKPQEYIIDIDGMRMKEKAFVIACCNAAQYGNNAYIAPRATMQDGMLDLTVMHPFNFVESPLIGARLFLRQLGHDNHVSIYRGKRVTIERSHDDILHIDGDPVMMPARVVIENVRRGINILVPPTLPDDV
;
A
#
# COMPACT_ATOMS: atom_id res chain seq x y z
N MET A 1 20.68 14.24 28.75
CA MET A 1 19.67 14.95 27.97
C MET A 1 18.37 14.19 28.16
N GLN A 2 17.32 14.81 28.69
CA GLN A 2 16.00 14.16 28.68
C GLN A 2 15.58 14.00 27.21
N GLU A 3 15.29 12.76 26.79
CA GLU A 3 14.70 12.52 25.48
C GLU A 3 13.37 13.29 25.40
N LYS A 4 13.16 14.05 24.33
CA LYS A 4 11.92 14.81 24.13
C LYS A 4 10.75 13.81 24.10
N ARG A 5 9.76 14.04 24.94
CA ARG A 5 8.51 13.27 24.93
C ARG A 5 7.80 13.45 23.57
N MET A 6 7.49 12.38 22.88
CA MET A 6 6.79 12.44 21.59
C MET A 6 5.30 12.60 21.80
N HIS A 7 4.69 13.48 21.00
CA HIS A 7 3.25 13.62 20.90
C HIS A 7 2.73 12.71 19.77
N ILE A 8 1.91 11.74 20.12
CA ILE A 8 1.44 10.68 19.22
C ILE A 8 -0.08 10.76 19.11
N LEU A 9 -0.61 10.78 17.88
CA LEU A 9 -2.04 10.61 17.64
C LEU A 9 -2.32 9.22 17.06
N ALA A 10 -3.13 8.41 17.73
CA ALA A 10 -3.58 7.11 17.25
C ALA A 10 -4.97 7.25 16.58
N ILE A 11 -5.04 7.00 15.28
CA ILE A 11 -6.28 7.04 14.50
C ILE A 11 -6.78 5.62 14.30
N ILE A 12 -7.94 5.29 14.87
CA ILE A 12 -8.55 3.96 14.81
C ILE A 12 -9.70 3.98 13.82
N ASN A 13 -9.63 3.11 12.78
CA ASN A 13 -10.78 2.85 11.92
C ASN A 13 -11.58 1.65 12.48
N PRO A 14 -12.74 1.87 13.11
CA PRO A 14 -13.48 0.82 13.81
C PRO A 14 -14.02 -0.27 12.88
N VAL A 15 -14.30 0.07 11.60
CA VAL A 15 -14.93 -0.85 10.63
C VAL A 15 -13.94 -1.58 9.74
N SER A 16 -12.63 -1.29 9.83
CA SER A 16 -11.62 -1.94 8.99
C SER A 16 -11.24 -3.33 9.50
N GLY A 17 -11.02 -4.30 8.59
CA GLY A 17 -10.53 -5.64 8.91
C GLY A 17 -11.51 -6.50 9.70
N THR A 18 -11.01 -7.61 10.25
CA THR A 18 -11.79 -8.63 10.98
C THR A 18 -11.49 -8.68 12.48
N SER A 19 -10.48 -7.96 12.96
CA SER A 19 -10.06 -7.97 14.37
C SER A 19 -10.90 -6.99 15.21
N ASN A 20 -11.27 -7.42 16.45
CA ASN A 20 -11.91 -6.55 17.41
C ASN A 20 -10.93 -5.49 17.92
N LYS A 21 -11.21 -4.22 17.64
CA LYS A 21 -10.38 -3.06 17.98
C LYS A 21 -10.72 -2.44 19.34
N ASP A 22 -11.76 -2.89 20.02
CA ASP A 22 -12.16 -2.39 21.36
C ASP A 22 -11.02 -2.55 22.39
N LYS A 23 -10.11 -3.48 22.13
CA LYS A 23 -8.94 -3.73 22.99
C LYS A 23 -7.75 -2.83 22.68
N ILE A 24 -7.75 -2.12 21.57
CA ILE A 24 -6.59 -1.32 21.13
C ILE A 24 -6.27 -0.18 22.10
N PRO A 25 -7.26 0.62 22.60
CA PRO A 25 -6.95 1.66 23.59
C PRO A 25 -6.24 1.12 24.83
N ARG A 26 -6.75 0.02 25.41
CA ARG A 26 -6.10 -0.63 26.57
C ARG A 26 -4.72 -1.19 26.25
N LEU A 27 -4.53 -1.63 25.00
CA LEU A 27 -3.25 -2.14 24.55
C LEU A 27 -2.23 -1.01 24.43
N ILE A 28 -2.64 0.16 23.94
CA ILE A 28 -1.81 1.37 23.90
C ILE A 28 -1.38 1.73 25.32
N ASP A 29 -2.31 1.82 26.28
CA ASP A 29 -2.01 2.13 27.69
C ASP A 29 -1.02 1.14 28.34
N THR A 30 -1.03 -0.12 27.87
CA THR A 30 -0.18 -1.16 28.44
C THR A 30 1.20 -1.24 27.79
N VAL A 31 1.30 -0.93 26.50
CA VAL A 31 2.50 -1.16 25.68
C VAL A 31 3.34 0.10 25.52
N VAL A 32 2.69 1.26 25.34
CA VAL A 32 3.40 2.51 25.09
C VAL A 32 3.88 3.11 26.39
N GLU A 33 5.16 3.48 26.46
CA GLU A 33 5.81 4.02 27.64
C GLU A 33 5.33 5.46 27.93
N PRO A 34 4.53 5.68 29.02
CA PRO A 34 3.92 6.99 29.26
C PRO A 34 4.93 8.09 29.64
N ASP A 35 6.10 7.69 30.14
CA ASP A 35 7.17 8.64 30.48
C ASP A 35 7.85 9.20 29.22
N ARG A 36 7.80 8.48 28.11
CA ARG A 36 8.44 8.86 26.84
C ARG A 36 7.46 9.42 25.81
N HIS A 37 6.17 9.08 25.91
CA HIS A 37 5.18 9.40 24.90
C HIS A 37 3.88 9.91 25.52
N GLU A 38 3.24 10.82 24.81
CA GLU A 38 1.88 11.26 25.08
C GLU A 38 0.98 10.84 23.92
N VAL A 39 0.00 9.98 24.19
CA VAL A 39 -0.84 9.38 23.17
C VAL A 39 -2.26 9.91 23.28
N SER A 40 -2.76 10.53 22.19
CA SER A 40 -4.16 10.83 21.98
C SER A 40 -4.78 9.80 21.05
N ILE A 41 -6.07 9.48 21.24
CA ILE A 41 -6.77 8.49 20.42
C ILE A 41 -8.01 9.13 19.79
N MET A 42 -8.16 8.94 18.48
CA MET A 42 -9.36 9.34 17.73
C MET A 42 -9.87 8.18 16.87
N ALA A 43 -11.20 8.06 16.77
CA ALA A 43 -11.84 7.07 15.89
C ALA A 43 -12.35 7.75 14.61
N THR A 44 -12.25 7.05 13.48
CA THR A 44 -12.86 7.54 12.23
C THR A 44 -14.36 7.23 12.20
N GLU A 45 -15.13 8.11 11.56
CA GLU A 45 -16.59 8.00 11.48
C GLU A 45 -17.07 7.69 10.05
N TYR A 46 -16.30 8.09 9.03
CA TYR A 46 -16.65 7.95 7.62
C TYR A 46 -15.37 7.78 6.75
N PRO A 47 -15.51 7.32 5.50
CA PRO A 47 -14.39 7.24 4.55
C PRO A 47 -13.77 8.63 4.30
N GLY A 48 -12.44 8.72 4.34
CA GLY A 48 -11.70 9.99 4.24
C GLY A 48 -11.44 10.70 5.57
N HIS A 49 -12.14 10.33 6.66
CA HIS A 49 -11.99 11.00 7.95
C HIS A 49 -10.59 10.81 8.55
N ALA A 50 -9.92 9.65 8.29
CA ALA A 50 -8.55 9.45 8.76
C ALA A 50 -7.57 10.44 8.12
N HIS A 51 -7.79 10.82 6.87
CA HIS A 51 -7.00 11.86 6.20
C HIS A 51 -7.18 13.22 6.85
N GLU A 52 -8.43 13.64 7.09
CA GLU A 52 -8.75 14.93 7.72
C GLU A 52 -8.15 15.04 9.14
N ILE A 53 -8.29 13.98 9.94
CA ILE A 53 -7.70 13.92 11.29
C ILE A 53 -6.15 14.02 11.21
N ALA A 54 -5.53 13.32 10.25
CA ALA A 54 -4.08 13.34 10.09
C ALA A 54 -3.58 14.70 9.61
N GLU A 55 -4.28 15.39 8.70
CA GLU A 55 -3.96 16.76 8.31
C GLU A 55 -4.03 17.73 9.50
N GLN A 56 -5.04 17.58 10.37
CA GLN A 56 -5.15 18.39 11.57
C GLN A 56 -4.01 18.08 12.54
N ALA A 57 -3.64 16.79 12.71
CA ALA A 57 -2.52 16.40 13.55
C ALA A 57 -1.18 17.03 13.12
N VAL A 58 -0.95 17.15 11.80
CA VAL A 58 0.23 17.88 11.28
C VAL A 58 0.22 19.34 11.71
N LYS A 59 -0.93 20.02 11.60
CA LYS A 59 -1.08 21.43 12.00
C LYS A 59 -0.90 21.62 13.51
N ASP A 60 -1.35 20.65 14.30
CA ASP A 60 -1.26 20.65 15.77
C ASP A 60 0.13 20.22 16.28
N GLY A 61 1.05 19.84 15.36
CA GLY A 61 2.43 19.56 15.67
C GLY A 61 2.68 18.20 16.32
N PHE A 62 1.86 17.19 16.03
CA PHE A 62 2.12 15.82 16.44
C PHE A 62 3.40 15.28 15.78
N ASP A 63 4.24 14.60 16.55
CA ASP A 63 5.48 13.99 16.07
C ASP A 63 5.20 12.71 15.25
N VAL A 64 4.17 11.95 15.66
CA VAL A 64 3.78 10.67 15.03
C VAL A 64 2.26 10.55 14.92
N VAL A 65 1.77 10.07 13.77
CA VAL A 65 0.38 9.64 13.60
C VAL A 65 0.35 8.14 13.34
N VAL A 66 -0.39 7.40 14.16
CA VAL A 66 -0.53 5.94 14.08
C VAL A 66 -1.79 5.58 13.30
N ALA A 67 -1.65 4.96 12.14
CA ALA A 67 -2.76 4.39 11.39
C ALA A 67 -3.11 2.99 11.94
N ILE A 68 -4.25 2.86 12.61
CA ILE A 68 -4.75 1.60 13.17
C ILE A 68 -5.91 1.11 12.29
N GLY A 69 -5.58 0.29 11.29
CA GLY A 69 -6.56 -0.10 10.29
C GLY A 69 -6.00 -1.03 9.22
N GLY A 70 -6.66 -1.07 8.07
CA GLY A 70 -6.21 -1.74 6.85
C GLY A 70 -5.48 -0.80 5.90
N ASP A 71 -5.20 -1.29 4.68
CA ASP A 71 -4.43 -0.56 3.66
C ASP A 71 -5.07 0.80 3.32
N GLY A 72 -6.41 0.90 3.20
CA GLY A 72 -7.10 2.17 2.97
C GLY A 72 -6.89 3.19 4.10
N THR A 73 -6.96 2.77 5.38
CA THR A 73 -6.68 3.66 6.52
C THR A 73 -5.22 4.14 6.51
N VAL A 74 -4.30 3.24 6.18
CA VAL A 74 -2.87 3.57 6.05
C VAL A 74 -2.65 4.55 4.90
N ASN A 75 -3.34 4.38 3.77
CA ASN A 75 -3.27 5.31 2.64
C ASN A 75 -3.85 6.67 2.99
N GLU A 76 -5.03 6.75 3.63
CA GLU A 76 -5.63 8.01 4.06
C GLU A 76 -4.68 8.81 4.98
N VAL A 77 -4.17 8.17 6.04
CA VAL A 77 -3.23 8.82 6.97
C VAL A 77 -1.92 9.18 6.27
N GLY A 78 -1.30 8.23 5.57
CA GLY A 78 -0.03 8.44 4.89
C GLY A 78 -0.09 9.57 3.86
N SER A 79 -1.20 9.69 3.13
CA SER A 79 -1.41 10.74 2.14
C SER A 79 -1.38 12.15 2.76
N ALA A 80 -1.94 12.32 3.96
CA ALA A 80 -1.90 13.58 4.70
C ALA A 80 -0.48 13.90 5.24
N LEU A 81 0.34 12.88 5.46
CA LEU A 81 1.69 13.05 6.02
C LEU A 81 2.78 13.24 4.95
N CYS A 82 2.46 13.05 3.66
CA CYS A 82 3.41 13.25 2.58
C CYS A 82 4.01 14.67 2.60
N GLY A 83 5.35 14.76 2.57
CA GLY A 83 6.07 16.05 2.58
C GLY A 83 6.07 16.79 3.92
N THR A 84 5.56 16.19 4.99
CA THR A 84 5.53 16.78 6.34
C THR A 84 6.61 16.19 7.26
N PRO A 85 6.94 16.86 8.39
CA PRO A 85 7.85 16.31 9.38
C PRO A 85 7.24 15.17 10.22
N THR A 86 5.91 15.07 10.31
CA THR A 86 5.19 14.07 11.11
C THR A 86 5.40 12.68 10.54
N ALA A 87 5.70 11.69 11.38
CA ALA A 87 5.95 10.33 10.96
C ALA A 87 4.67 9.48 10.98
N LEU A 88 4.51 8.63 9.97
CA LEU A 88 3.50 7.57 9.95
C LEU A 88 3.97 6.39 10.81
N ALA A 89 3.13 5.89 11.70
CA ALA A 89 3.27 4.56 12.30
C ALA A 89 2.07 3.68 11.90
N ILE A 90 2.23 2.36 11.87
CA ILE A 90 1.21 1.45 11.39
C ILE A 90 0.92 0.35 12.42
N VAL A 91 -0.35 0.18 12.78
CA VAL A 91 -0.84 -1.00 13.49
C VAL A 91 -1.81 -1.73 12.55
N PRO A 92 -1.34 -2.82 11.89
CA PRO A 92 -2.08 -3.47 10.83
C PRO A 92 -3.27 -4.27 11.38
N CYS A 93 -4.48 -3.93 10.93
CA CYS A 93 -5.73 -4.59 11.31
C CYS A 93 -6.54 -5.07 10.08
N GLY A 94 -6.06 -4.82 8.87
CA GLY A 94 -6.69 -5.24 7.62
C GLY A 94 -6.39 -6.68 7.24
N SER A 95 -6.90 -7.12 6.08
CA SER A 95 -6.64 -8.45 5.53
C SER A 95 -5.35 -8.50 4.69
N GLY A 96 -5.00 -7.42 3.97
CA GLY A 96 -3.82 -7.34 3.11
C GLY A 96 -2.57 -6.88 3.85
N ASN A 97 -2.64 -5.68 4.38
CA ASN A 97 -1.60 -4.96 5.11
C ASN A 97 -0.27 -4.92 4.33
N GLY A 98 -0.36 -4.51 3.05
CA GLY A 98 0.77 -4.55 2.12
C GLY A 98 1.98 -3.74 2.59
N LEU A 99 1.77 -2.48 2.96
CA LEU A 99 2.83 -1.60 3.43
C LEU A 99 3.45 -2.10 4.76
N ALA A 100 2.62 -2.50 5.72
CA ALA A 100 3.12 -3.02 6.99
C ALA A 100 3.99 -4.27 6.81
N ARG A 101 3.58 -5.19 5.92
CA ARG A 101 4.35 -6.39 5.60
C ARG A 101 5.66 -6.07 4.86
N HIS A 102 5.63 -5.12 3.94
CA HIS A 102 6.82 -4.68 3.22
C HIS A 102 7.84 -4.09 4.19
N LEU A 103 7.40 -3.22 5.09
CA LEU A 103 8.22 -2.60 6.15
C LEU A 103 8.50 -3.52 7.35
N ARG A 104 8.15 -4.81 7.26
CA ARG A 104 8.36 -5.82 8.31
C ARG A 104 7.75 -5.45 9.67
N ILE A 105 6.72 -4.61 9.66
CA ILE A 105 5.91 -4.32 10.85
C ILE A 105 5.10 -5.56 11.21
N SER A 106 5.09 -5.92 12.48
CA SER A 106 4.40 -7.14 12.94
C SER A 106 2.89 -7.08 12.73
N MET A 107 2.30 -8.18 12.25
CA MET A 107 0.83 -8.32 12.18
C MET A 107 0.17 -8.49 13.55
N ASN A 108 0.95 -8.66 14.62
CA ASN A 108 0.46 -8.66 15.99
C ASN A 108 0.45 -7.22 16.52
N ALA A 109 -0.73 -6.71 16.91
CA ALA A 109 -0.92 -5.33 17.33
C ALA A 109 -0.01 -4.92 18.51
N ASN A 110 0.22 -5.81 19.48
CA ASN A 110 1.11 -5.53 20.60
C ASN A 110 2.54 -5.26 20.11
N ARG A 111 3.07 -6.15 19.25
CA ARG A 111 4.42 -5.98 18.68
C ARG A 111 4.50 -4.78 17.73
N ALA A 112 3.42 -4.45 17.00
CA ALA A 112 3.36 -3.27 16.16
C ALA A 112 3.41 -1.98 17.00
N LEU A 113 2.69 -1.93 18.13
CA LEU A 113 2.74 -0.83 19.08
C LEU A 113 4.10 -0.66 19.77
N GLN A 114 4.85 -1.74 19.98
CA GLN A 114 6.21 -1.66 20.53
C GLN A 114 7.17 -0.85 19.65
N VAL A 115 6.86 -0.71 18.35
CA VAL A 115 7.64 0.15 17.43
C VAL A 115 7.58 1.61 17.86
N LEU A 116 6.53 2.06 18.57
CA LEU A 116 6.46 3.41 19.12
C LEU A 116 7.55 3.67 20.17
N ASN A 117 7.93 2.64 20.95
CA ASN A 117 8.96 2.76 21.97
C ASN A 117 10.38 2.62 21.42
N ASN A 118 10.58 1.71 20.44
CA ASN A 118 11.90 1.23 20.05
C ASN A 118 12.22 1.46 18.57
N GLY A 119 11.25 1.99 17.79
CA GLY A 119 11.39 2.18 16.35
C GLY A 119 12.33 3.32 15.99
N VAL A 120 12.66 3.38 14.72
CA VAL A 120 13.42 4.47 14.10
C VAL A 120 12.60 5.12 13.00
N VAL A 121 12.69 6.44 12.90
CA VAL A 121 12.04 7.18 11.79
C VAL A 121 12.94 7.10 10.58
N GLY A 122 12.47 6.42 9.53
CA GLY A 122 13.11 6.38 8.21
C GLY A 122 12.42 7.31 7.23
N LYS A 123 13.15 7.75 6.19
CA LYS A 123 12.59 8.48 5.06
C LYS A 123 12.41 7.52 3.89
N PHE A 124 11.17 7.42 3.43
CA PHE A 124 10.77 6.51 2.38
C PHE A 124 10.22 7.26 1.17
N ASP A 125 10.33 6.60 0.03
CA ASP A 125 9.70 7.03 -1.20
C ASP A 125 8.21 6.71 -1.15
N TYR A 126 7.41 7.51 -1.82
CA TYR A 126 6.04 7.16 -2.19
C TYR A 126 5.83 7.48 -3.67
N CYS A 127 4.77 6.98 -4.24
CA CYS A 127 4.43 7.32 -5.61
C CYS A 127 3.11 8.07 -5.70
N THR A 128 2.90 8.76 -6.81
CA THR A 128 1.62 9.37 -7.13
C THR A 128 1.08 8.85 -8.45
N VAL A 129 -0.23 8.75 -8.59
CA VAL A 129 -0.93 8.56 -9.85
C VAL A 129 -1.87 9.74 -10.09
N ASN A 130 -1.59 10.54 -11.12
CA ASN A 130 -2.28 11.81 -11.38
C ASN A 130 -2.38 12.68 -10.11
N GLY A 131 -1.29 12.76 -9.33
CA GLY A 131 -1.19 13.53 -8.09
C GLY A 131 -1.77 12.85 -6.84
N LYS A 132 -2.45 11.71 -6.94
CA LYS A 132 -2.95 10.96 -5.77
C LYS A 132 -1.88 10.03 -5.24
N PRO A 133 -1.50 10.13 -3.95
CA PRO A 133 -0.45 9.29 -3.35
C PRO A 133 -0.83 7.80 -3.27
N PHE A 134 0.20 6.95 -3.40
CA PHE A 134 0.12 5.54 -3.04
C PHE A 134 1.47 5.05 -2.49
N PHE A 135 1.44 4.02 -1.66
CA PHE A 135 2.59 3.54 -0.92
C PHE A 135 3.04 2.15 -1.34
N CYS A 136 2.11 1.29 -1.75
CA CYS A 136 2.42 -0.05 -2.22
C CYS A 136 2.37 -0.15 -3.73
N THR A 137 1.17 -0.16 -4.29
CA THR A 137 0.97 -0.45 -5.70
C THR A 137 -0.21 0.34 -6.27
N CYS A 138 -0.05 0.73 -7.53
CA CYS A 138 -1.14 1.22 -8.37
C CYS A 138 -1.25 0.28 -9.57
N GLY A 139 -2.41 -0.33 -9.79
CA GLY A 139 -2.58 -1.34 -10.82
C GLY A 139 -3.79 -1.11 -11.70
N MET A 140 -3.72 -1.63 -12.92
CA MET A 140 -4.78 -1.59 -13.91
C MET A 140 -4.87 -2.89 -14.68
N GLY A 141 -6.03 -3.15 -15.26
CA GLY A 141 -6.31 -4.39 -15.93
C GLY A 141 -7.09 -5.35 -15.04
N PHE A 142 -6.69 -6.60 -15.02
CA PHE A 142 -7.38 -7.65 -14.29
C PHE A 142 -7.43 -7.41 -12.78
N ASP A 143 -6.33 -6.97 -12.17
CA ASP A 143 -6.25 -6.71 -10.74
C ASP A 143 -7.19 -5.57 -10.30
N ALA A 144 -7.29 -4.50 -11.09
CA ALA A 144 -8.25 -3.42 -10.85
C ALA A 144 -9.71 -3.90 -10.99
N THR A 145 -9.97 -4.78 -11.96
CA THR A 145 -11.30 -5.39 -12.13
C THR A 145 -11.68 -6.23 -10.91
N VAL A 146 -10.75 -7.05 -10.42
CA VAL A 146 -10.95 -7.87 -9.21
C VAL A 146 -11.15 -6.98 -7.98
N SER A 147 -10.33 -5.95 -7.81
CA SER A 147 -10.44 -4.99 -6.71
C SER A 147 -11.83 -4.31 -6.69
N TYR A 148 -12.30 -3.83 -7.84
CA TYR A 148 -13.63 -3.22 -7.97
C TYR A 148 -14.77 -4.18 -7.64
N LYS A 149 -14.70 -5.40 -8.12
CA LYS A 149 -15.70 -6.44 -7.81
C LYS A 149 -15.71 -6.78 -6.33
N PHE A 150 -14.53 -7.02 -5.77
CA PHE A 150 -14.35 -7.36 -4.37
C PHE A 150 -14.85 -6.24 -3.42
N SER A 151 -14.64 -4.98 -3.75
CA SER A 151 -15.12 -3.85 -2.95
C SER A 151 -16.65 -3.77 -2.89
N ASN A 152 -17.34 -4.29 -3.91
CA ASN A 152 -18.81 -4.28 -4.01
C ASN A 152 -19.48 -5.55 -3.45
N GLU A 153 -18.73 -6.64 -3.19
CA GLU A 153 -19.33 -7.92 -2.75
C GLU A 153 -19.72 -7.97 -1.27
N GLY A 154 -19.44 -6.95 -0.46
CA GLY A 154 -19.82 -6.87 0.96
C GLY A 154 -19.15 -7.89 1.88
N THR A 155 -18.49 -8.92 1.35
CA THR A 155 -17.71 -9.93 2.09
C THR A 155 -16.23 -9.64 1.94
N ARG A 156 -15.48 -9.67 3.05
CA ARG A 156 -14.05 -9.36 3.08
C ARG A 156 -13.23 -10.62 3.35
N GLY A 157 -11.99 -10.63 2.91
CA GLY A 157 -11.02 -11.69 3.21
C GLY A 157 -10.34 -12.27 1.98
N PHE A 158 -9.16 -12.84 2.19
CA PHE A 158 -8.31 -13.35 1.13
C PHE A 158 -8.94 -14.46 0.28
N ILE A 159 -9.74 -15.36 0.90
CA ILE A 159 -10.42 -16.45 0.18
C ILE A 159 -11.48 -15.90 -0.78
N THR A 160 -12.23 -14.87 -0.35
CA THR A 160 -13.20 -14.20 -1.22
C THR A 160 -12.52 -13.53 -2.40
N TYR A 161 -11.39 -12.85 -2.16
CA TYR A 161 -10.59 -12.24 -3.22
C TYR A 161 -10.14 -13.27 -4.27
N ILE A 162 -9.64 -14.45 -3.85
CA ILE A 162 -9.25 -15.53 -4.78
C ILE A 162 -10.45 -16.04 -5.58
N LYS A 163 -11.62 -16.23 -4.96
CA LYS A 163 -12.84 -16.68 -5.67
C LYS A 163 -13.26 -15.65 -6.73
N THR A 164 -13.27 -14.37 -6.38
CA THR A 164 -13.58 -13.29 -7.32
C THR A 164 -12.59 -13.29 -8.49
N ALA A 165 -11.28 -13.41 -8.21
CA ALA A 165 -10.26 -13.50 -9.24
C ALA A 165 -10.47 -14.69 -10.20
N LEU A 166 -10.74 -15.88 -9.68
CA LEU A 166 -11.01 -17.06 -10.53
C LEU A 166 -12.26 -16.89 -11.41
N THR A 167 -13.31 -16.28 -10.86
CA THR A 167 -14.56 -16.05 -11.60
C THR A 167 -14.39 -15.01 -12.71
N GLU A 168 -13.66 -13.94 -12.43
CA GLU A 168 -13.45 -12.85 -13.39
C GLU A 168 -12.40 -13.19 -14.45
N TYR A 169 -11.45 -14.10 -14.16
CA TYR A 169 -10.43 -14.53 -15.13
C TYR A 169 -11.04 -14.97 -16.47
N ILE A 170 -12.12 -15.79 -16.43
CA ILE A 170 -12.75 -16.35 -17.63
C ILE A 170 -13.39 -15.28 -18.50
N LYS A 171 -13.83 -14.18 -17.89
CA LYS A 171 -14.56 -13.08 -18.56
C LYS A 171 -13.64 -11.94 -19.01
N TYR A 172 -12.47 -11.82 -18.37
CA TYR A 172 -11.58 -10.71 -18.61
C TYR A 172 -10.88 -10.80 -19.97
N LYS A 173 -10.80 -9.68 -20.67
CA LYS A 173 -10.08 -9.55 -21.93
C LYS A 173 -8.91 -8.59 -21.76
N PRO A 174 -7.66 -9.08 -21.95
CA PRO A 174 -6.47 -8.23 -21.89
C PRO A 174 -6.54 -7.06 -22.86
N GLN A 175 -6.18 -5.88 -22.39
CA GLN A 175 -6.25 -4.62 -23.12
C GLN A 175 -4.88 -4.24 -23.69
N GLU A 176 -4.87 -3.31 -24.66
CA GLU A 176 -3.66 -2.69 -25.21
C GLU A 176 -3.38 -1.38 -24.47
N TYR A 177 -2.11 -1.16 -24.17
CA TYR A 177 -1.61 0.03 -23.49
C TYR A 177 -0.43 0.60 -24.25
N ILE A 178 -0.31 1.93 -24.27
CA ILE A 178 0.92 2.62 -24.65
C ILE A 178 1.58 3.06 -23.35
N ILE A 179 2.80 2.60 -23.13
CA ILE A 179 3.56 2.83 -21.91
C ILE A 179 4.79 3.64 -22.27
N ASP A 180 5.04 4.71 -21.54
CA ASP A 180 6.27 5.49 -21.61
C ASP A 180 6.95 5.46 -20.24
N ILE A 181 8.20 4.99 -20.18
CA ILE A 181 9.00 4.94 -18.96
C ILE A 181 10.23 5.80 -19.21
N ASP A 182 10.29 6.96 -18.57
CA ASP A 182 11.42 7.90 -18.66
C ASP A 182 11.82 8.20 -20.12
N GLY A 183 10.85 8.26 -21.05
CA GLY A 183 11.03 8.50 -22.48
C GLY A 183 11.18 7.24 -23.35
N MET A 184 11.24 6.06 -22.76
CA MET A 184 11.18 4.78 -23.49
C MET A 184 9.72 4.39 -23.73
N ARG A 185 9.23 4.55 -24.97
CA ARG A 185 7.85 4.27 -25.35
C ARG A 185 7.70 2.87 -25.93
N MET A 186 6.69 2.14 -25.47
CA MET A 186 6.34 0.80 -25.93
C MET A 186 4.82 0.60 -26.01
N LYS A 187 4.39 -0.35 -26.82
CA LYS A 187 3.01 -0.78 -26.90
C LYS A 187 2.91 -2.21 -26.39
N GLU A 188 2.08 -2.42 -25.38
CA GLU A 188 1.94 -3.71 -24.71
C GLU A 188 0.48 -4.15 -24.67
N LYS A 189 0.24 -5.44 -24.88
CA LYS A 189 -1.02 -6.08 -24.55
C LYS A 189 -0.85 -6.76 -23.21
N ALA A 190 -1.54 -6.23 -22.19
CA ALA A 190 -1.36 -6.70 -20.82
C ALA A 190 -2.64 -7.28 -20.22
N PHE A 191 -2.46 -8.30 -19.39
CA PHE A 191 -3.45 -8.85 -18.48
C PHE A 191 -3.49 -8.02 -17.18
N VAL A 192 -2.32 -7.70 -16.62
CA VAL A 192 -2.13 -6.80 -15.48
C VAL A 192 -0.98 -5.83 -15.80
N ILE A 193 -1.14 -4.58 -15.40
CA ILE A 193 -0.05 -3.62 -15.25
C ILE A 193 -0.05 -3.13 -13.80
N ALA A 194 1.06 -3.32 -13.10
CA ALA A 194 1.24 -2.85 -11.73
C ALA A 194 2.47 -1.95 -11.61
N CYS A 195 2.24 -0.70 -11.22
CA CYS A 195 3.30 0.24 -10.82
C CYS A 195 3.53 0.10 -9.32
N CYS A 196 4.73 -0.26 -8.93
CA CYS A 196 5.06 -0.72 -7.59
C CYS A 196 6.11 0.16 -6.95
N ASN A 197 5.79 0.71 -5.80
CA ASN A 197 6.72 1.36 -4.87
C ASN A 197 7.20 0.36 -3.81
N ALA A 198 6.33 -0.59 -3.44
CA ALA A 198 6.61 -1.70 -2.55
C ALA A 198 6.44 -3.05 -3.26
N ALA A 199 7.08 -4.09 -2.74
CA ALA A 199 7.22 -5.38 -3.42
C ALA A 199 5.92 -6.18 -3.56
N GLN A 200 4.88 -5.90 -2.78
CA GLN A 200 3.73 -6.77 -2.65
C GLN A 200 2.39 -6.03 -2.59
N TYR A 201 1.33 -6.72 -3.04
CA TYR A 201 -0.06 -6.29 -2.83
C TYR A 201 -0.53 -6.43 -1.37
N GLY A 202 0.12 -7.26 -0.59
CA GLY A 202 -0.29 -7.75 0.73
C GLY A 202 -0.38 -9.27 0.76
N ASN A 203 -0.58 -9.86 1.94
CA ASN A 203 -0.65 -11.32 2.15
C ASN A 203 0.52 -12.11 1.55
N ASN A 204 1.69 -11.49 1.42
CA ASN A 204 2.89 -12.04 0.76
C ASN A 204 2.70 -12.34 -0.74
N ALA A 205 1.80 -11.65 -1.44
CA ALA A 205 1.65 -11.70 -2.89
C ALA A 205 2.60 -10.68 -3.54
N TYR A 206 3.79 -11.15 -3.96
CA TYR A 206 4.89 -10.32 -4.43
C TYR A 206 4.80 -10.07 -5.94
N ILE A 207 4.22 -8.93 -6.33
CA ILE A 207 4.05 -8.52 -7.72
C ILE A 207 5.33 -7.93 -8.33
N ALA A 208 6.14 -7.25 -7.52
CA ALA A 208 7.45 -6.70 -7.89
C ALA A 208 8.48 -7.09 -6.81
N PRO A 209 9.01 -8.32 -6.81
CA PRO A 209 9.80 -8.86 -5.70
C PRO A 209 11.06 -8.07 -5.33
N ARG A 210 11.54 -7.19 -6.23
CA ARG A 210 12.74 -6.35 -6.05
C ARG A 210 12.44 -4.89 -5.78
N ALA A 211 11.15 -4.49 -5.74
CA ALA A 211 10.78 -3.11 -5.45
C ALA A 211 11.20 -2.74 -4.02
N THR A 212 11.78 -1.55 -3.88
CA THR A 212 12.20 -0.96 -2.61
C THR A 212 11.74 0.50 -2.52
N MET A 213 11.34 0.94 -1.35
CA MET A 213 10.86 2.29 -1.10
C MET A 213 12.00 3.29 -0.80
N GLN A 214 13.26 3.00 -1.15
CA GLN A 214 14.39 3.85 -0.76
C GLN A 214 15.33 4.22 -1.92
N ASP A 215 15.11 3.73 -3.13
CA ASP A 215 16.03 3.90 -4.25
C ASP A 215 15.64 5.02 -5.24
N GLY A 216 14.48 5.65 -5.05
CA GLY A 216 13.97 6.71 -5.92
C GLY A 216 13.43 6.22 -7.26
N MET A 217 13.07 4.94 -7.34
CA MET A 217 12.54 4.28 -8.54
C MET A 217 11.15 3.69 -8.25
N LEU A 218 10.42 3.39 -9.29
CA LEU A 218 9.26 2.53 -9.25
C LEU A 218 9.48 1.32 -10.18
N ASP A 219 8.94 0.18 -9.79
CA ASP A 219 8.97 -1.03 -10.61
C ASP A 219 7.64 -1.16 -11.35
N LEU A 220 7.69 -1.28 -12.68
CA LEU A 220 6.54 -1.53 -13.51
C LEU A 220 6.51 -3.01 -13.89
N THR A 221 5.57 -3.75 -13.34
CA THR A 221 5.30 -5.14 -13.73
C THR A 221 4.22 -5.17 -14.79
N VAL A 222 4.55 -5.70 -15.95
CA VAL A 222 3.62 -5.98 -17.04
C VAL A 222 3.44 -7.48 -17.14
N MET A 223 2.23 -7.96 -16.86
CA MET A 223 1.86 -9.36 -17.03
C MET A 223 1.10 -9.51 -18.33
N HIS A 224 1.70 -10.25 -19.27
CA HIS A 224 1.11 -10.54 -20.57
C HIS A 224 0.01 -11.59 -20.46
N PRO A 225 -0.86 -11.72 -21.48
CA PRO A 225 -1.87 -12.77 -21.50
C PRO A 225 -1.24 -14.17 -21.40
N PHE A 226 -1.85 -15.04 -20.62
CA PHE A 226 -1.46 -16.43 -20.43
C PHE A 226 -2.70 -17.34 -20.43
N ASN A 227 -2.51 -18.65 -20.55
CA ASN A 227 -3.60 -19.62 -20.52
C ASN A 227 -4.03 -19.96 -19.09
N PHE A 228 -5.30 -20.27 -18.89
CA PHE A 228 -5.83 -20.63 -17.57
C PHE A 228 -5.05 -21.78 -16.89
N VAL A 229 -4.55 -22.73 -17.67
CA VAL A 229 -3.76 -23.87 -17.17
C VAL A 229 -2.44 -23.41 -16.52
N GLU A 230 -1.91 -22.25 -16.90
CA GLU A 230 -0.67 -21.67 -16.39
C GLU A 230 -0.90 -20.86 -15.10
N SER A 231 -2.15 -20.47 -14.82
CA SER A 231 -2.52 -19.62 -13.68
C SER A 231 -2.07 -20.16 -12.31
N PRO A 232 -2.09 -21.49 -12.02
CA PRO A 232 -1.59 -21.99 -10.74
C PRO A 232 -0.08 -21.79 -10.55
N LEU A 233 0.70 -21.92 -11.64
CA LEU A 233 2.15 -21.72 -11.60
C LEU A 233 2.49 -20.25 -11.40
N ILE A 234 1.83 -19.34 -12.13
CA ILE A 234 1.99 -17.89 -11.98
C ILE A 234 1.59 -17.48 -10.56
N GLY A 235 0.47 -18.00 -10.05
CA GLY A 235 0.05 -17.79 -8.67
C GLY A 235 1.09 -18.27 -7.65
N ALA A 236 1.66 -19.47 -7.82
CA ALA A 236 2.71 -19.96 -6.95
C ALA A 236 3.96 -19.05 -6.98
N ARG A 237 4.40 -18.62 -8.17
CA ARG A 237 5.53 -17.69 -8.32
C ARG A 237 5.30 -16.34 -7.64
N LEU A 238 4.06 -15.83 -7.65
CA LEU A 238 3.67 -14.62 -6.95
C LEU A 238 3.94 -14.71 -5.44
N PHE A 239 3.62 -15.85 -4.81
CA PHE A 239 3.86 -16.06 -3.37
C PHE A 239 5.29 -16.45 -3.03
N LEU A 240 6.02 -17.07 -3.98
CA LEU A 240 7.41 -17.50 -3.79
C LEU A 240 8.46 -16.41 -4.15
N ARG A 241 8.05 -15.17 -4.45
CA ARG A 241 8.91 -14.08 -4.91
C ARG A 241 9.64 -14.38 -6.23
N GLN A 242 9.07 -15.23 -7.07
CA GLN A 242 9.70 -15.69 -8.32
C GLN A 242 8.99 -15.21 -9.57
N LEU A 243 8.06 -14.25 -9.43
CA LEU A 243 7.24 -13.77 -10.55
C LEU A 243 8.08 -13.20 -11.70
N GLY A 244 9.20 -12.51 -11.39
CA GLY A 244 10.11 -11.97 -12.41
C GLY A 244 10.87 -13.03 -13.25
N HIS A 245 10.72 -14.32 -12.94
CA HIS A 245 11.26 -15.43 -13.74
C HIS A 245 10.20 -16.06 -14.66
N ASP A 246 8.99 -15.51 -14.69
CA ASP A 246 7.93 -15.99 -15.57
C ASP A 246 8.03 -15.38 -16.96
N ASN A 247 7.90 -16.18 -18.01
CA ASN A 247 7.97 -15.73 -19.40
C ASN A 247 6.81 -14.78 -19.81
N HIS A 248 5.72 -14.78 -19.04
CA HIS A 248 4.58 -13.86 -19.24
C HIS A 248 4.73 -12.56 -18.46
N VAL A 249 5.87 -12.34 -17.79
CA VAL A 249 6.06 -11.17 -16.94
C VAL A 249 7.31 -10.40 -17.36
N SER A 250 7.13 -9.12 -17.63
CA SER A 250 8.22 -8.17 -17.85
C SER A 250 8.23 -7.16 -16.70
N ILE A 251 9.41 -6.89 -16.14
CA ILE A 251 9.58 -5.89 -15.09
C ILE A 251 10.53 -4.81 -15.59
N TYR A 252 10.05 -3.59 -15.59
CA TYR A 252 10.81 -2.40 -15.95
C TYR A 252 10.97 -1.51 -14.71
N ARG A 253 11.95 -0.60 -14.75
CA ARG A 253 12.20 0.36 -13.68
C ARG A 253 12.32 1.76 -14.23
N GLY A 254 11.76 2.73 -13.53
CA GLY A 254 11.82 4.14 -13.94
C GLY A 254 11.37 5.07 -12.80
N LYS A 255 11.51 6.37 -13.03
CA LYS A 255 11.07 7.41 -12.08
C LYS A 255 9.68 7.92 -12.41
N ARG A 256 9.36 7.90 -13.71
CA ARG A 256 8.09 8.38 -14.23
C ARG A 256 7.58 7.39 -15.28
N VAL A 257 6.33 6.99 -15.12
CA VAL A 257 5.61 6.14 -16.08
C VAL A 257 4.36 6.87 -16.53
N THR A 258 4.16 6.97 -17.85
CA THR A 258 2.89 7.40 -18.44
C THR A 258 2.26 6.20 -19.11
N ILE A 259 0.97 5.96 -18.82
CA ILE A 259 0.21 4.88 -19.43
C ILE A 259 -1.01 5.48 -20.10
N GLU A 260 -1.18 5.16 -21.41
CA GLU A 260 -2.34 5.54 -22.22
C GLU A 260 -3.13 4.28 -22.58
N ARG A 261 -4.45 4.34 -22.39
CA ARG A 261 -5.43 3.30 -22.73
C ARG A 261 -6.55 3.89 -23.57
N SER A 262 -7.39 3.05 -24.15
CA SER A 262 -8.40 3.48 -25.14
C SER A 262 -9.53 4.34 -24.56
N HIS A 263 -9.79 4.25 -23.25
CA HIS A 263 -10.89 4.95 -22.57
C HIS A 263 -10.59 5.10 -21.08
N ASP A 264 -11.36 5.95 -20.40
CA ASP A 264 -11.37 6.05 -18.96
C ASP A 264 -11.82 4.72 -18.35
N ASP A 265 -11.13 4.27 -17.32
CA ASP A 265 -11.39 2.97 -16.71
C ASP A 265 -10.94 2.95 -15.24
N ILE A 266 -11.23 1.87 -14.55
CA ILE A 266 -10.83 1.66 -13.17
C ILE A 266 -9.33 1.31 -13.11
N LEU A 267 -8.65 1.86 -12.11
CA LEU A 267 -7.41 1.34 -11.57
C LEU A 267 -7.55 1.18 -10.06
N HIS A 268 -6.66 0.49 -9.41
CA HIS A 268 -6.61 0.50 -7.95
C HIS A 268 -5.41 1.31 -7.43
N ILE A 269 -5.59 1.95 -6.28
CA ILE A 269 -4.57 2.63 -5.49
C ILE A 269 -4.48 1.91 -4.16
N ASP A 270 -3.36 1.23 -3.87
CA ASP A 270 -3.17 0.40 -2.67
C ASP A 270 -4.32 -0.58 -2.39
N GLY A 271 -4.94 -1.09 -3.47
CA GLY A 271 -6.08 -2.01 -3.43
C GLY A 271 -7.45 -1.36 -3.52
N ASP A 272 -7.60 -0.05 -3.36
CA ASP A 272 -8.87 0.66 -3.48
C ASP A 272 -9.15 1.06 -4.93
N PRO A 273 -10.30 0.68 -5.52
CA PRO A 273 -10.62 0.98 -6.91
C PRO A 273 -10.99 2.44 -7.10
N VAL A 274 -10.42 3.07 -8.13
CA VAL A 274 -10.65 4.47 -8.48
C VAL A 274 -10.83 4.61 -9.98
N MET A 275 -11.84 5.36 -10.41
CA MET A 275 -12.01 5.74 -11.82
C MET A 275 -10.97 6.78 -12.21
N MET A 276 -10.25 6.53 -13.28
CA MET A 276 -9.18 7.40 -13.79
C MET A 276 -9.31 7.62 -15.29
N PRO A 277 -8.82 8.76 -15.81
CA PRO A 277 -8.83 9.05 -17.23
C PRO A 277 -7.99 8.04 -18.04
N ALA A 278 -8.21 8.05 -19.35
CA ALA A 278 -7.49 7.20 -20.31
C ALA A 278 -5.97 7.37 -20.24
N ARG A 279 -5.49 8.56 -19.86
CA ARG A 279 -4.07 8.83 -19.64
C ARG A 279 -3.79 9.03 -18.16
N VAL A 280 -2.90 8.20 -17.62
CA VAL A 280 -2.40 8.31 -16.24
C VAL A 280 -0.89 8.55 -16.23
N VAL A 281 -0.46 9.36 -15.28
CA VAL A 281 0.95 9.66 -15.02
C VAL A 281 1.28 9.20 -13.62
N ILE A 282 2.27 8.33 -13.51
CA ILE A 282 2.76 7.78 -12.24
C ILE A 282 4.17 8.31 -12.02
N GLU A 283 4.45 8.83 -10.83
CA GLU A 283 5.74 9.44 -10.50
C GLU A 283 6.19 8.98 -9.11
N ASN A 284 7.49 8.70 -8.99
CA ASN A 284 8.11 8.46 -7.69
C ASN A 284 8.49 9.79 -7.03
N VAL A 285 8.17 9.94 -5.76
CA VAL A 285 8.55 11.05 -4.90
C VAL A 285 9.56 10.55 -3.88
N ARG A 286 10.82 10.82 -4.15
CA ARG A 286 11.93 10.30 -3.35
C ARG A 286 11.94 10.88 -1.94
N ARG A 287 12.05 10.00 -0.93
CA ARG A 287 12.15 10.34 0.49
C ARG A 287 11.06 11.30 0.96
N GLY A 288 9.87 11.17 0.39
CA GLY A 288 8.76 12.10 0.56
C GLY A 288 7.89 11.83 1.78
N ILE A 289 8.09 10.72 2.50
CA ILE A 289 7.34 10.39 3.72
C ILE A 289 8.27 9.88 4.82
N ASN A 290 8.00 10.30 6.07
CA ASN A 290 8.63 9.76 7.27
C ASN A 290 7.79 8.60 7.80
N ILE A 291 8.41 7.44 8.03
CA ILE A 291 7.70 6.28 8.60
C ILE A 291 8.50 5.76 9.79
N LEU A 292 7.80 5.50 10.89
CA LEU A 292 8.37 4.86 12.07
C LEU A 292 8.36 3.33 11.86
N VAL A 293 9.55 2.73 11.83
CA VAL A 293 9.74 1.32 11.47
C VAL A 293 10.57 0.59 12.53
N PRO A 294 10.53 -0.76 12.55
CA PRO A 294 11.42 -1.53 13.44
C PRO A 294 12.90 -1.18 13.22
N PRO A 295 13.73 -1.15 14.27
CA PRO A 295 15.15 -0.74 14.18
C PRO A 295 16.01 -1.71 13.37
N THR A 296 15.52 -2.92 13.10
CA THR A 296 16.20 -3.98 12.32
C THR A 296 15.71 -4.06 10.88
N LEU A 297 15.18 -2.95 10.34
CA LEU A 297 14.75 -2.93 8.94
C LEU A 297 15.99 -3.05 8.04
N PRO A 298 16.04 -4.01 7.10
CA PRO A 298 17.14 -4.13 6.14
C PRO A 298 17.16 -2.96 5.16
N ASP A 299 18.35 -2.69 4.59
CA ASP A 299 18.56 -1.59 3.64
C ASP A 299 17.84 -1.80 2.28
N ASP A 300 17.29 -2.98 2.03
CA ASP A 300 16.62 -3.39 0.79
C ASP A 300 15.08 -3.32 0.83
N VAL A 301 14.52 -2.57 1.76
CA VAL A 301 13.06 -2.39 1.93
C VAL A 301 12.54 -1.12 1.28
#